data_63a4523077f949324689cbc9ce830509
#
_entry.id   63a4523077f949324689cbc9ce830509
#
_cell.length_a   1.000
_cell.length_b   1.000
_cell.length_c   1.000
_cell.angle_alpha   90.00
_cell.angle_beta   90.00
_cell.angle_gamma   90.00
#
_symmetry.space_group_name_H-M   'P 1'
#
loop_
_entity.id
_entity.type
_entity.pdbx_description
1 polymer ?
#
loop_
_entity_poly.entity_id
_entity_poly.type
_entity_poly.pdbx_seq_one_letter_code
_entity_poly.pdbx_strand_id
1 'polypeptide(L)'
;MHEPASDFWTDAGTCTTTPKRLKDLSFPLKHYVMVRANSGNTHAICIGNSDCRNTGLILAAGEQTPPIPIDNLNKLWVASTEGDQGYSWIAL
;
A
#
# COMPACT_ATOMS: atom_id res chain seq x y z
N MET A 1 -24.62 12.13 -6.49
CA MET A 1 -24.10 11.71 -5.16
C MET A 1 -23.91 10.21 -5.16
N HIS A 2 -22.77 9.75 -4.76
CA HIS A 2 -22.57 8.31 -4.61
C HIS A 2 -22.83 7.88 -3.17
N GLU A 3 -23.26 6.66 -2.99
CA GLU A 3 -23.45 6.11 -1.67
C GLU A 3 -22.10 5.83 -1.01
N PRO A 4 -21.97 6.07 0.30
CA PRO A 4 -20.79 5.64 1.01
C PRO A 4 -20.68 4.11 0.98
N ALA A 5 -19.48 3.59 1.00
CA ALA A 5 -19.28 2.15 1.15
C ALA A 5 -19.85 1.72 2.50
N SER A 6 -20.59 0.60 2.51
CA SER A 6 -21.07 0.02 3.76
C SER A 6 -19.95 -0.56 4.60
N ASP A 7 -18.86 -0.97 3.94
CA ASP A 7 -17.68 -1.53 4.59
C ASP A 7 -16.41 -0.90 4.02
N PHE A 8 -15.45 -0.73 4.88
CA PHE A 8 -14.09 -0.39 4.47
C PHE A 8 -13.11 -1.03 5.47
N TRP A 9 -11.86 -1.16 5.05
CA TRP A 9 -10.83 -1.79 5.85
C TRP A 9 -9.62 -0.89 5.95
N THR A 10 -9.02 -0.88 7.13
CA THR A 10 -7.76 -0.19 7.38
C THR A 10 -6.80 -1.13 8.09
N ASP A 11 -5.53 -0.99 7.81
CA ASP A 11 -4.49 -1.73 8.53
C ASP A 11 -3.17 -0.98 8.39
N ALA A 12 -2.19 -1.43 9.13
CA ALA A 12 -0.85 -0.87 9.10
C ALA A 12 0.16 -2.03 9.16
N GLY A 13 1.35 -1.76 8.69
CA GLY A 13 2.40 -2.78 8.70
C GLY A 13 3.77 -2.15 8.55
N THR A 14 4.76 -3.03 8.50
CA THR A 14 6.16 -2.68 8.28
C THR A 14 6.66 -3.47 7.09
N CYS A 15 7.35 -2.82 6.17
CA CYS A 15 7.98 -3.48 5.04
C CYS A 15 9.50 -3.38 5.14
N THR A 16 10.16 -4.29 4.45
CA THR A 16 11.62 -4.35 4.35
C THR A 16 12.03 -4.11 2.91
N THR A 17 13.32 -4.22 2.60
CA THR A 17 13.80 -4.11 1.22
C THR A 17 13.38 -5.27 0.32
N THR A 18 12.82 -6.35 0.90
CA THR A 18 12.25 -7.45 0.12
C THR A 18 10.78 -7.17 -0.16
N PRO A 19 10.36 -7.06 -1.43
CA PRO A 19 8.96 -6.83 -1.76
C PRO A 19 8.05 -7.91 -1.19
N LYS A 20 6.92 -7.49 -0.64
CA LYS A 20 5.88 -8.40 -0.13
C LYS A 20 4.50 -7.89 -0.54
N ARG A 21 3.53 -8.78 -0.62
CA ARG A 21 2.14 -8.38 -0.86
C ARG A 21 1.56 -7.69 0.36
N LEU A 22 0.67 -6.74 0.14
CA LEU A 22 -0.09 -6.12 1.24
C LEU A 22 -0.88 -7.18 2.00
N LYS A 23 -1.48 -8.13 1.27
CA LYS A 23 -2.14 -9.30 1.83
C LYS A 23 -1.74 -10.52 1.02
N ASP A 24 -1.30 -11.58 1.69
CA ASP A 24 -0.94 -12.83 1.01
C ASP A 24 -2.16 -13.60 0.54
N LEU A 25 -3.22 -13.61 1.37
CA LEU A 25 -4.47 -14.27 1.03
C LEU A 25 -5.34 -13.35 0.19
N SER A 26 -6.29 -13.94 -0.51
CA SER A 26 -7.28 -13.18 -1.27
C SER A 26 -8.01 -12.20 -0.36
N PHE A 27 -8.07 -10.95 -0.77
CA PHE A 27 -8.74 -9.87 -0.05
C PHE A 27 -9.45 -8.98 -1.08
N PRO A 28 -10.64 -9.39 -1.53
CA PRO A 28 -11.34 -8.69 -2.61
C PRO A 28 -11.76 -7.28 -2.23
N LEU A 29 -11.60 -6.37 -3.18
CA LEU A 29 -12.02 -4.97 -3.05
C LEU A 29 -13.08 -4.65 -4.09
N LYS A 30 -14.01 -3.74 -3.76
CA LYS A 30 -15.04 -3.27 -4.68
C LYS A 30 -14.61 -2.03 -5.44
N HIS A 31 -13.78 -1.19 -4.86
CA HIS A 31 -13.45 0.11 -5.43
C HIS A 31 -11.95 0.35 -5.57
N TYR A 32 -11.23 0.49 -4.45
CA TYR A 32 -9.83 0.90 -4.51
C TYR A 32 -9.12 0.71 -3.16
N VAL A 33 -7.82 0.92 -3.19
CA VAL A 33 -6.98 1.02 -2.00
C VAL A 33 -6.14 2.29 -2.10
N MET A 34 -5.87 2.93 -0.97
CA MET A 34 -4.89 3.99 -0.84
C MET A 34 -3.86 3.58 0.20
N VAL A 35 -2.60 3.82 -0.08
CA VAL A 35 -1.49 3.47 0.81
C VAL A 35 -0.74 4.75 1.18
N ARG A 36 -0.36 4.85 2.44
CA ARG A 36 0.40 5.98 2.96
C ARG A 36 1.67 5.49 3.61
N ALA A 37 2.79 6.17 3.31
CA ALA A 37 4.02 5.98 4.04
C ALA A 37 3.92 6.70 5.39
N ASN A 38 4.33 6.03 6.47
CA ASN A 38 4.28 6.65 7.79
C ASN A 38 5.15 7.90 7.85
N SER A 39 4.65 8.92 8.54
CA SER A 39 5.37 10.20 8.66
C SER A 39 6.70 10.08 9.41
N GLY A 40 6.86 9.05 10.22
CA GLY A 40 8.10 8.79 10.96
C GLY A 40 9.13 7.97 10.19
N ASN A 41 8.86 7.62 8.93
CA ASN A 41 9.82 6.84 8.14
C ASN A 41 11.10 7.64 7.91
N THR A 42 12.23 6.92 7.90
CA THR A 42 13.55 7.52 7.61
C THR A 42 13.91 7.38 6.13
N HIS A 43 13.27 6.46 5.43
CA HIS A 43 13.47 6.24 3.99
C HIS A 43 12.13 6.02 3.31
N ALA A 44 12.12 6.13 1.99
CA ALA A 44 10.92 5.97 1.19
C ALA A 44 10.48 4.50 1.13
N ILE A 45 9.21 4.30 0.83
CA ILE A 45 8.66 2.99 0.44
C ILE A 45 8.27 3.03 -1.03
N CYS A 46 8.12 1.86 -1.63
CA CYS A 46 7.66 1.73 -3.01
C CYS A 46 6.47 0.79 -3.07
N ILE A 47 5.53 1.12 -3.94
CA ILE A 47 4.25 0.45 -4.10
C ILE A 47 4.10 0.04 -5.56
N GLY A 48 3.68 -1.18 -5.80
CA GLY A 48 3.49 -1.67 -7.17
C GLY A 48 3.31 -3.18 -7.22
N ASN A 49 3.96 -3.80 -8.17
CA ASN A 49 4.01 -5.27 -8.29
C ASN A 49 5.27 -5.82 -7.59
N SER A 50 5.60 -7.07 -7.85
CA SER A 50 6.77 -7.73 -7.24
C SER A 50 8.10 -7.04 -7.58
N ASP A 51 8.12 -6.17 -8.58
CA ASP A 51 9.31 -5.39 -8.98
C ASP A 51 9.18 -3.92 -8.53
N CYS A 52 8.41 -3.63 -7.50
CA CYS A 52 8.09 -2.26 -7.09
C CYS A 52 9.33 -1.43 -6.72
N ARG A 53 10.42 -2.05 -6.30
CA ARG A 53 11.66 -1.31 -6.00
C ARG A 53 12.28 -0.65 -7.23
N ASN A 54 12.02 -1.19 -8.41
CA ASN A 54 12.54 -0.67 -9.68
C ASN A 54 11.50 0.13 -10.46
N THR A 55 10.24 -0.32 -10.41
CA THR A 55 9.20 0.22 -11.30
C THR A 55 8.00 0.80 -10.57
N GLY A 56 7.93 0.67 -9.23
CA GLY A 56 6.79 1.14 -8.45
C GLY A 56 6.77 2.64 -8.20
N LEU A 57 5.68 3.07 -7.58
CA LEU A 57 5.55 4.44 -7.08
C LEU A 57 6.39 4.58 -5.81
N ILE A 58 7.12 5.67 -5.71
CA ILE A 58 7.93 5.98 -4.53
C ILE A 58 7.17 6.94 -3.64
N LEU A 59 7.02 6.58 -2.36
CA LEU A 59 6.38 7.41 -1.36
C LEU A 59 7.41 7.82 -0.30
N ALA A 60 7.69 9.10 -0.21
CA ALA A 60 8.46 9.64 0.91
C ALA A 60 7.61 9.62 2.18
N ALA A 61 8.26 9.81 3.34
CA ALA A 61 7.56 9.83 4.62
C ALA A 61 6.35 10.77 4.58
N GLY A 62 5.19 10.26 4.98
CA GLY A 62 3.95 11.02 5.02
C GLY A 62 3.20 11.13 3.69
N GLU A 63 3.78 10.70 2.58
CA GLU A 63 3.11 10.73 1.28
C GLU A 63 2.11 9.59 1.15
N GLN A 64 1.09 9.82 0.31
CA GLN A 64 -0.02 8.90 0.11
C GLN A 64 -0.26 8.69 -1.39
N THR A 65 -0.63 7.47 -1.77
CA THR A 65 -1.03 7.20 -3.15
C THR A 65 -2.38 7.85 -3.46
N PRO A 66 -2.67 8.14 -4.74
CA PRO A 66 -4.06 8.32 -5.16
C PRO A 66 -4.82 7.00 -4.99
N PRO A 67 -6.16 7.00 -5.11
CA PRO A 67 -6.92 5.75 -5.11
C PRO A 67 -6.43 4.81 -6.22
N ILE A 68 -6.11 3.58 -5.85
CA ILE A 68 -5.62 2.55 -6.78
C ILE A 68 -6.77 1.58 -7.04
N PRO A 69 -7.36 1.57 -8.25
CA PRO A 69 -8.53 0.74 -8.55
C PRO A 69 -8.13 -0.70 -8.86
N ILE A 70 -7.87 -1.46 -7.83
CA ILE A 70 -7.60 -2.90 -7.94
C ILE A 70 -8.71 -3.69 -7.26
N ASP A 71 -8.88 -4.92 -7.68
CA ASP A 71 -9.96 -5.78 -7.19
C ASP A 71 -9.53 -6.69 -6.05
N ASN A 72 -8.25 -6.73 -5.71
CA ASN A 72 -7.74 -7.59 -4.65
C ASN A 72 -6.43 -7.06 -4.10
N LEU A 73 -6.31 -6.99 -2.77
CA LEU A 73 -5.10 -6.50 -2.11
C LEU A 73 -3.89 -7.42 -2.32
N ASN A 74 -4.09 -8.68 -2.68
CA ASN A 74 -2.97 -9.58 -2.94
C ASN A 74 -2.24 -9.25 -4.25
N LYS A 75 -2.75 -8.30 -5.03
CA LYS A 75 -2.09 -7.82 -6.25
C LYS A 75 -1.13 -6.66 -5.99
N LEU A 76 -1.19 -6.05 -4.82
CA LEU A 76 -0.37 -4.88 -4.50
C LEU A 76 0.81 -5.30 -3.63
N TRP A 77 2.00 -4.88 -4.03
CA TRP A 77 3.25 -5.16 -3.32
C TRP A 77 3.84 -3.90 -2.75
N VAL A 78 4.54 -4.05 -1.65
CA VAL A 78 5.21 -2.95 -0.95
C VAL A 78 6.61 -3.38 -0.54
N ALA A 79 7.54 -2.45 -0.61
CA ALA A 79 8.90 -2.64 -0.13
C ALA A 79 9.46 -1.29 0.34
N SER A 80 10.52 -1.33 1.12
CA SER A 80 11.25 -0.10 1.46
C SER A 80 12.45 0.05 0.54
N THR A 81 12.94 1.28 0.43
CA THR A 81 14.20 1.54 -0.27
C THR A 81 15.39 1.18 0.59
N GLU A 82 15.23 1.27 1.92
CA GLU A 82 16.29 0.91 2.87
C GLU A 82 15.68 0.65 4.25
N GLY A 83 16.09 -0.47 4.88
CA GLY A 83 15.67 -0.81 6.24
C GLY A 83 14.18 -1.06 6.37
N ASP A 84 13.72 -1.10 7.61
CA ASP A 84 12.31 -1.29 7.93
C ASP A 84 11.59 0.06 7.92
N GLN A 85 10.50 0.16 7.15
CA GLN A 85 9.69 1.36 7.05
C GLN A 85 8.22 1.00 7.25
N GLY A 86 7.46 1.90 7.85
CA GLY A 86 6.06 1.68 8.14
C GLY A 86 5.13 2.20 7.04
N TYR A 87 3.97 1.58 6.94
CA TYR A 87 2.90 2.00 6.04
C TYR A 87 1.53 1.73 6.66
N SER A 88 0.54 2.40 6.13
CA SER A 88 -0.86 2.12 6.45
C SER A 88 -1.66 2.19 5.15
N TRP A 89 -2.85 1.58 5.16
CA TRP A 89 -3.71 1.61 3.99
C TRP A 89 -5.17 1.63 4.38
N ILE A 90 -6.00 2.13 3.46
CA ILE A 90 -7.45 2.07 3.54
C ILE A 90 -7.97 1.52 2.22
N ALA A 91 -8.92 0.61 2.30
CA ALA A 91 -9.48 -0.06 1.13
C ALA A 91 -10.99 -0.12 1.20
N LEU A 92 -11.61 -0.03 0.04
CA LEU A 92 -13.06 -0.10 -0.12
C LEU A 92 -13.43 -1.10 -1.21
#